data_6b52c6e71fe5b4b9c6267cff4d00569c
#
_entry.id   6b52c6e71fe5b4b9c6267cff4d00569c
#
_cell.length_a   1.000
_cell.length_b   1.000
_cell.length_c   1.000
_cell.angle_alpha   90.00
_cell.angle_beta   90.00
_cell.angle_gamma   90.00
#
_symmetry.space_group_name_H-M   'P 1'
#
loop_
_entity.id
_entity.type
_entity.pdbx_description
1 polymer ?
#
loop_
_entity_poly.entity_id
_entity_poly.type
_entity_poly.pdbx_seq_one_letter_code
_entity_poly.pdbx_strand_id
1 'polypeptide(L)'
;SPEYASFDALGWKKGKNLFIFINPRHKDAPPGALAALLSHEALHQDEYNSLAEETYAWTMEASVWCEILENYPESDENLHPLVTRENTLKKLFEKGNYSNKYIKKTVHSNPGYKNLPATSPGFEDL
;
A
#
# COMPACT_ATOMS: atom_id res chain seq x y z
N SER A 1 14.78 1.82 -15.06
CA SER A 1 15.74 1.05 -14.28
C SER A 1 15.18 -0.32 -13.93
N PRO A 2 15.97 -1.41 -14.05
CA PRO A 2 15.50 -2.75 -13.70
C PRO A 2 15.00 -2.88 -12.27
N GLU A 3 15.56 -2.12 -11.34
CA GLU A 3 15.13 -2.16 -9.94
C GLU A 3 13.72 -1.60 -9.73
N TYR A 4 13.27 -0.69 -10.61
CA TYR A 4 11.92 -0.16 -10.53
C TYR A 4 10.89 -1.08 -11.19
N ALA A 5 11.32 -2.05 -11.99
CA ALA A 5 10.41 -2.97 -12.66
C ALA A 5 9.66 -3.88 -11.68
N SER A 6 10.22 -4.09 -10.47
CA SER A 6 9.59 -4.92 -9.44
C SER A 6 8.56 -4.16 -8.60
N PHE A 7 8.54 -2.83 -8.67
CA PHE A 7 7.60 -2.04 -7.89
C PHE A 7 6.26 -1.89 -8.60
N ASP A 8 5.16 -1.98 -7.86
CA ASP A 8 3.85 -1.68 -8.40
C ASP A 8 3.66 -0.17 -8.57
N ALA A 9 4.17 0.62 -7.62
CA ALA A 9 4.12 2.07 -7.67
C ALA A 9 5.17 2.65 -6.72
N LEU A 10 5.47 3.93 -6.92
CA LEU A 10 6.35 4.70 -6.05
C LEU A 10 5.77 6.09 -5.83
N GLY A 11 5.75 6.53 -4.58
CA GLY A 11 5.34 7.88 -4.22
C GLY A 11 6.52 8.68 -3.66
N TRP A 12 6.64 9.92 -4.08
CA TRP A 12 7.65 10.81 -3.49
C TRP A 12 7.19 12.26 -3.58
N LYS A 13 7.73 13.08 -2.67
CA LYS A 13 7.42 14.50 -2.61
C LYS A 13 8.66 15.31 -2.96
N LYS A 14 8.48 16.29 -3.85
CA LYS A 14 9.53 17.26 -4.20
C LYS A 14 8.96 18.66 -4.05
N GLY A 15 9.42 19.39 -3.03
CA GLY A 15 8.87 20.69 -2.71
C GLY A 15 7.41 20.57 -2.26
N LYS A 16 6.52 21.24 -2.98
CA LYS A 16 5.07 21.18 -2.70
C LYS A 16 4.35 20.15 -3.55
N ASN A 17 5.07 19.45 -4.41
CA ASN A 17 4.47 18.53 -5.37
C ASN A 17 4.64 17.08 -4.94
N LEU A 18 3.54 16.33 -4.96
CA LEU A 18 3.55 14.89 -4.76
C LEU A 18 3.54 14.25 -6.13
N PHE A 19 4.49 13.34 -6.37
CA PHE A 19 4.58 12.55 -7.60
C PHE A 19 4.32 11.09 -7.27
N ILE A 20 3.51 10.45 -8.09
CA ILE A 20 3.25 9.02 -7.95
C ILE A 20 3.52 8.36 -9.29
N PHE A 21 4.48 7.44 -9.29
CA PHE A 21 4.76 6.57 -10.44
C PHE A 21 3.95 5.30 -10.29
N ILE A 22 3.28 4.89 -11.36
CA ILE A 22 2.56 3.62 -11.41
C ILE A 22 3.22 2.77 -12.48
N ASN A 23 3.54 1.51 -12.15
CA ASN A 23 4.15 0.61 -13.11
C ASN A 23 3.22 0.47 -14.33
N PRO A 24 3.73 0.68 -15.57
CA PRO A 24 2.91 0.59 -16.78
C PRO A 24 2.16 -0.73 -16.95
N ARG A 25 2.62 -1.82 -16.33
CA ARG A 25 1.91 -3.11 -16.38
C ARG A 25 0.52 -3.04 -15.72
N HIS A 26 0.25 -1.98 -14.96
CA HIS A 26 -1.03 -1.77 -14.28
C HIS A 26 -1.94 -0.78 -15.00
N LYS A 27 -1.63 -0.40 -16.24
CA LYS A 27 -2.43 0.56 -17.00
C LYS A 27 -3.90 0.14 -17.16
N ASP A 28 -4.17 -1.15 -17.20
CA ASP A 28 -5.51 -1.70 -17.37
C ASP A 28 -6.12 -2.21 -16.04
N ALA A 29 -5.55 -1.83 -14.91
CA ALA A 29 -6.06 -2.26 -13.61
C ALA A 29 -7.43 -1.65 -13.32
N PRO A 30 -8.29 -2.38 -12.59
CA PRO A 30 -9.58 -1.82 -12.17
C PRO A 30 -9.39 -0.55 -11.34
N PRO A 31 -10.28 0.46 -11.54
CA PRO A 31 -10.14 1.74 -10.82
C PRO A 31 -10.09 1.61 -9.29
N GLY A 32 -10.86 0.68 -8.72
CA GLY A 32 -10.86 0.47 -7.27
C GLY A 32 -9.52 -0.02 -6.75
N ALA A 33 -8.89 -0.96 -7.46
CA ALA A 33 -7.57 -1.45 -7.08
C ALA A 33 -6.51 -0.35 -7.21
N LEU A 34 -6.60 0.47 -8.26
CA LEU A 34 -5.71 1.63 -8.41
C LEU A 34 -5.92 2.65 -7.29
N ALA A 35 -7.17 2.90 -6.90
CA ALA A 35 -7.47 3.84 -5.82
C ALA A 35 -6.84 3.38 -4.50
N ALA A 36 -6.94 2.07 -4.20
CA ALA A 36 -6.32 1.52 -2.99
C ALA A 36 -4.80 1.67 -3.03
N LEU A 37 -4.17 1.34 -4.15
CA LEU A 37 -2.72 1.50 -4.34
C LEU A 37 -2.31 2.97 -4.18
N LEU A 38 -3.06 3.89 -4.78
CA LEU A 38 -2.77 5.31 -4.71
C LEU A 38 -2.87 5.85 -3.27
N SER A 39 -3.80 5.33 -2.45
CA SER A 39 -3.92 5.75 -1.06
C SER A 39 -2.66 5.41 -0.25
N HIS A 40 -2.02 4.28 -0.57
CA HIS A 40 -0.74 3.88 0.03
C HIS A 40 0.36 4.87 -0.38
N GLU A 41 0.51 5.08 -1.69
CA GLU A 41 1.61 5.90 -2.20
C GLU A 41 1.46 7.38 -1.81
N ALA A 42 0.23 7.87 -1.68
CA ALA A 42 -0.02 9.24 -1.27
C ALA A 42 0.42 9.53 0.16
N LEU A 43 0.56 8.50 0.99
CA LEU A 43 1.07 8.66 2.36
C LEU A 43 2.56 8.95 2.40
N HIS A 44 3.31 8.49 1.39
CA HIS A 44 4.75 8.74 1.32
C HIS A 44 5.01 10.15 0.81
N GLN A 45 4.88 11.13 1.71
CA GLN A 45 5.00 12.55 1.36
C GLN A 45 6.36 13.15 1.69
N ASP A 46 7.29 12.34 2.21
CA ASP A 46 8.59 12.80 2.65
C ASP A 46 9.68 11.93 2.06
N GLU A 47 10.91 12.42 2.10
CA GLU A 47 12.08 11.63 1.73
C GLU A 47 12.41 10.56 2.78
N TYR A 48 11.86 10.69 3.98
CA TYR A 48 12.06 9.74 5.06
C TYR A 48 10.96 8.68 5.06
N ASN A 49 11.35 7.43 5.25
CA ASN A 49 10.41 6.33 5.36
C ASN A 49 10.77 5.51 6.60
N SER A 50 9.83 4.67 7.05
CA SER A 50 10.04 3.84 8.24
C SER A 50 9.12 2.61 8.19
N LEU A 51 9.39 1.64 9.07
CA LEU A 51 8.49 0.50 9.23
C LEU A 51 7.11 0.96 9.70
N ALA A 52 7.05 1.97 10.56
CA ALA A 52 5.79 2.55 11.03
C ALA A 52 5.01 3.20 9.87
N GLU A 53 5.68 3.98 9.04
CA GLU A 53 5.05 4.62 7.88
C GLU A 53 4.53 3.58 6.89
N GLU A 54 5.32 2.55 6.58
CA GLU A 54 4.88 1.47 5.70
C GLU A 54 3.69 0.71 6.28
N THR A 55 3.72 0.43 7.57
CA THR A 55 2.60 -0.24 8.24
C THR A 55 1.31 0.58 8.09
N TYR A 56 1.41 1.88 8.29
CA TYR A 56 0.27 2.78 8.14
C TYR A 56 -0.22 2.81 6.68
N ALA A 57 0.70 2.91 5.73
CA ALA A 57 0.35 2.96 4.31
C ALA A 57 -0.34 1.68 3.84
N TRP A 58 0.19 0.51 4.21
CA TRP A 58 -0.42 -0.77 3.86
C TRP A 58 -1.77 -0.95 4.54
N THR A 59 -1.93 -0.48 5.77
CA THR A 59 -3.21 -0.55 6.48
C THR A 59 -4.25 0.35 5.82
N MET A 60 -3.84 1.54 5.39
CA MET A 60 -4.72 2.46 4.65
C MET A 60 -5.18 1.82 3.34
N GLU A 61 -4.25 1.21 2.61
CA GLU A 61 -4.57 0.53 1.36
C GLU A 61 -5.61 -0.57 1.58
N ALA A 62 -5.43 -1.40 2.61
CA ALA A 62 -6.38 -2.45 2.97
C ALA A 62 -7.76 -1.89 3.31
N SER A 63 -7.78 -0.82 4.10
CA SER A 63 -9.02 -0.16 4.52
C SER A 63 -9.79 0.41 3.34
N VAL A 64 -9.08 1.08 2.42
CA VAL A 64 -9.70 1.64 1.21
C VAL A 64 -10.29 0.52 0.35
N TRP A 65 -9.55 -0.57 0.16
CA TRP A 65 -10.05 -1.70 -0.62
C TRP A 65 -11.30 -2.30 -0.02
N CYS A 66 -11.33 -2.51 1.30
CA CYS A 66 -12.53 -3.02 1.98
C CYS A 66 -13.73 -2.11 1.77
N GLU A 67 -13.53 -0.79 1.85
CA GLU A 67 -14.60 0.18 1.61
C GLU A 67 -15.10 0.13 0.17
N ILE A 68 -14.18 -0.02 -0.80
CA ILE A 68 -14.55 -0.17 -2.20
C ILE A 68 -15.42 -1.39 -2.40
N LEU A 69 -15.09 -2.52 -1.76
CA LEU A 69 -15.84 -3.76 -1.88
C LEU A 69 -17.22 -3.67 -1.24
N GLU A 70 -17.43 -2.81 -0.24
CA GLU A 70 -18.76 -2.58 0.32
C GLU A 70 -19.70 -1.97 -0.71
N ASN A 71 -19.18 -1.12 -1.60
CA ASN A 71 -19.98 -0.43 -2.62
C ASN A 71 -19.97 -1.15 -3.96
N TYR A 72 -18.92 -1.90 -4.25
CA TYR A 72 -18.72 -2.60 -5.52
C TYR A 72 -18.20 -4.01 -5.26
N PRO A 73 -19.05 -4.91 -4.71
CA PRO A 73 -18.62 -6.25 -4.27
C PRO A 73 -17.94 -7.09 -5.35
N GLU A 74 -18.33 -6.90 -6.61
CA GLU A 74 -17.78 -7.66 -7.73
C GLU A 74 -16.33 -7.28 -8.08
N SER A 75 -15.80 -6.21 -7.48
CA SER A 75 -14.44 -5.75 -7.79
C SER A 75 -13.37 -6.80 -7.44
N ASP A 76 -13.62 -7.69 -6.49
CA ASP A 76 -12.66 -8.72 -6.09
C ASP A 76 -12.65 -9.94 -7.00
N GLU A 77 -13.57 -10.01 -7.95
CA GLU A 77 -13.65 -11.12 -8.91
C GLU A 77 -12.69 -10.93 -10.09
N ASN A 78 -12.15 -9.74 -10.26
CA ASN A 78 -11.21 -9.45 -11.35
C ASN A 78 -9.88 -10.17 -11.08
N LEU A 79 -9.29 -10.75 -12.13
CA LEU A 79 -8.06 -11.54 -12.03
C LEU A 79 -6.78 -10.71 -12.19
N HIS A 80 -6.89 -9.39 -12.25
CA HIS A 80 -5.71 -8.52 -12.37
C HIS A 80 -4.79 -8.66 -11.16
N PRO A 81 -3.45 -8.64 -11.36
CA PRO A 81 -2.48 -8.77 -10.25
C PRO A 81 -2.69 -7.76 -9.10
N LEU A 82 -3.13 -6.55 -9.39
CA LEU A 82 -3.43 -5.58 -8.34
C LEU A 82 -4.60 -6.04 -7.47
N VAL A 83 -5.61 -6.67 -8.06
CA VAL A 83 -6.74 -7.21 -7.29
C VAL A 83 -6.26 -8.33 -6.38
N THR A 84 -5.36 -9.19 -6.86
CA THR A 84 -4.75 -10.24 -6.03
C THR A 84 -4.00 -9.64 -4.84
N ARG A 85 -3.22 -8.59 -5.07
CA ARG A 85 -2.53 -7.84 -4.02
C ARG A 85 -3.52 -7.31 -2.98
N GLU A 86 -4.57 -6.64 -3.45
CA GLU A 86 -5.56 -6.04 -2.56
C GLU A 86 -6.32 -7.09 -1.75
N ASN A 87 -6.66 -8.22 -2.38
CA ASN A 87 -7.35 -9.31 -1.67
C ASN A 87 -6.46 -9.95 -0.62
N THR A 88 -5.15 -10.01 -0.84
CA THR A 88 -4.21 -10.50 0.17
C THR A 88 -4.20 -9.56 1.39
N LEU A 89 -4.17 -8.25 1.15
CA LEU A 89 -4.24 -7.25 2.22
C LEU A 89 -5.56 -7.32 2.97
N LYS A 90 -6.66 -7.51 2.26
CA LYS A 90 -7.98 -7.65 2.87
C LYS A 90 -8.00 -8.80 3.86
N LYS A 91 -7.43 -9.95 3.48
CA LYS A 91 -7.37 -11.13 4.36
C LYS A 91 -6.59 -10.85 5.64
N LEU A 92 -5.46 -10.17 5.53
CA LEU A 92 -4.65 -9.79 6.70
C LEU A 92 -5.41 -8.82 7.61
N PHE A 93 -6.10 -7.87 7.02
CA PHE A 93 -6.88 -6.88 7.74
C PHE A 93 -8.05 -7.53 8.50
N GLU A 94 -8.81 -8.37 7.82
CA GLU A 94 -9.93 -9.09 8.41
C GLU A 94 -9.45 -10.04 9.53
N LYS A 95 -8.36 -10.75 9.31
CA LYS A 95 -7.76 -11.65 10.31
C LYS A 95 -7.38 -10.90 11.57
N GLY A 96 -6.96 -9.65 11.44
CA GLY A 96 -6.63 -8.78 12.56
C GLY A 96 -7.82 -8.05 13.15
N ASN A 97 -9.04 -8.44 12.79
CA ASN A 97 -10.27 -7.78 13.21
C ASN A 97 -10.28 -6.30 12.83
N TYR A 98 -9.92 -6.03 11.57
CA TYR A 98 -9.85 -4.69 10.99
C TYR A 98 -8.86 -3.78 11.72
N SER A 99 -7.71 -4.35 12.06
CA SER A 99 -6.58 -3.65 12.68
C SER A 99 -5.30 -3.93 11.90
N ASN A 100 -4.23 -3.24 12.26
CA ASN A 100 -2.94 -3.40 11.60
C ASN A 100 -2.12 -4.61 12.09
N LYS A 101 -2.67 -5.45 12.97
CA LYS A 101 -1.92 -6.49 13.67
C LYS A 101 -1.06 -7.38 12.74
N TYR A 102 -1.68 -7.98 11.73
CA TYR A 102 -0.98 -8.90 10.83
C TYR A 102 -0.26 -8.16 9.70
N ILE A 103 -0.77 -7.01 9.30
CA ILE A 103 -0.11 -6.14 8.33
C ILE A 103 1.25 -5.69 8.90
N LYS A 104 1.27 -5.27 10.15
CA LYS A 104 2.51 -4.87 10.83
C LYS A 104 3.53 -6.01 10.84
N LYS A 105 3.10 -7.23 11.16
CA LYS A 105 3.99 -8.40 11.15
C LYS A 105 4.56 -8.63 9.75
N THR A 106 3.74 -8.50 8.73
CA THR A 106 4.16 -8.70 7.34
C THR A 106 5.18 -7.64 6.92
N VAL A 107 4.94 -6.37 7.26
CA VAL A 107 5.87 -5.28 6.97
C VAL A 107 7.22 -5.52 7.66
N HIS A 108 7.19 -5.85 8.95
CA HIS A 108 8.41 -6.04 9.74
C HIS A 108 9.23 -7.26 9.31
N SER A 109 8.61 -8.23 8.66
CA SER A 109 9.30 -9.42 8.14
C SER A 109 9.66 -9.32 6.67
N ASN A 110 9.27 -8.24 5.99
CA ASN A 110 9.55 -8.07 4.56
C ASN A 110 11.03 -7.75 4.33
N PRO A 111 11.78 -8.59 3.58
CA PRO A 111 13.19 -8.31 3.30
C PRO A 111 13.44 -6.96 2.61
N GLY A 112 12.47 -6.48 1.85
CA GLY A 112 12.56 -5.18 1.17
C GLY A 112 12.59 -3.99 2.11
N TYR A 113 12.15 -4.18 3.37
CA TYR A 113 12.08 -3.12 4.37
C TYR A 113 13.10 -3.30 5.51
N LYS A 114 14.00 -4.28 5.40
CA LYS A 114 14.92 -4.62 6.50
C LYS A 114 15.84 -3.47 6.93
N ASN A 115 16.11 -2.54 6.04
CA ASN A 115 17.00 -1.42 6.32
C ASN A 115 16.27 -0.14 6.74
N LEU A 116 14.94 -0.18 6.81
CA LEU A 116 14.18 0.98 7.24
C LEU A 116 14.27 1.18 8.75
N PRO A 117 14.32 2.43 9.24
CA PRO A 117 14.22 2.69 10.67
C PRO A 117 12.83 2.31 11.17
N ALA A 118 12.70 2.13 12.47
CA ALA A 118 11.42 1.75 13.08
C ALA A 118 10.36 2.85 12.90
N THR A 119 10.77 4.11 13.05
CA THR A 119 9.87 5.27 13.01
C THR A 119 10.43 6.37 12.13
N SER A 120 9.58 7.32 11.77
CA SER A 120 9.93 8.51 11.00
C SER A 120 9.05 9.68 11.43
N PRO A 121 9.40 10.94 11.05
CA PRO A 121 8.58 12.09 11.44
C PRO A 121 7.11 11.93 11.05
N GLY A 122 6.22 12.09 12.02
CA GLY A 122 4.79 11.89 11.84
C GLY A 122 4.32 10.46 12.06
N PHE A 123 5.25 9.50 12.19
CA PHE A 123 4.94 8.07 12.38
C PHE A 123 5.80 7.51 13.51
N GLU A 124 5.58 8.05 14.71
CA GLU A 124 6.34 7.68 15.89
C GLU A 124 5.74 6.52 16.67
N ASP A 125 4.41 6.36 16.59
CA ASP A 125 3.67 5.37 17.39
C ASP A 125 2.79 4.48 16.51
N LEU A 126 3.21 3.25 16.31
CA LEU A 126 2.37 2.24 15.68
C LEU A 126 2.49 0.90 16.36
#